data_81932a002e5491d4c555f03d9c49a7e8
#
_entry.id   81932a002e5491d4c555f03d9c49a7e8
#
_cell.length_a   1.000
_cell.length_b   1.000
_cell.length_c   1.000
_cell.angle_alpha   90.00
_cell.angle_beta   90.00
_cell.angle_gamma   90.00
#
_symmetry.space_group_name_H-M   'P 1'
#
loop_
_entity.id
_entity.type
_entity.pdbx_description
1 polymer ?
#
loop_
_entity_poly.entity_id
_entity_poly.type
_entity_poly.pdbx_seq_one_letter_code
_entity_poly.pdbx_strand_id
1 'polypeptide(L)'
;APALVDSTYEAVTRIIMQQRNGLAYAVFDKKLDDVHNWNATVRTRVPPLESNTLEDLAEQMKIDSAEFLNTVTDFNNACPEVNTDFDPLIPDGLRTEGLTINKSHWSRPISTPPFRAWPIICSNCFTFGGLKIDENARVINTEGDIIPGLYAAGEVAGIYYRTYTGATSVMRGAVT
;
A
#
# COMPACT_ATOMS: atom_id res chain seq x y z
N ALA A 1 -1.52 -5.08 -6.44
CA ALA A 1 -0.88 -4.60 -7.65
C ALA A 1 -0.01 -3.39 -7.34
N PRO A 2 1.27 -3.30 -7.77
CA PRO A 2 2.12 -2.14 -7.50
C PRO A 2 1.48 -0.83 -7.97
N ALA A 3 0.90 -0.80 -9.16
CA ALA A 3 0.22 0.38 -9.67
C ALA A 3 -0.93 0.86 -8.77
N LEU A 4 -1.64 -0.04 -8.10
CA LEU A 4 -2.68 0.32 -7.15
C LEU A 4 -2.07 0.82 -5.84
N VAL A 5 -1.00 0.19 -5.35
CA VAL A 5 -0.33 0.58 -4.10
C VAL A 5 0.42 1.89 -4.28
N ASP A 6 1.21 2.03 -5.33
CA ASP A 6 2.09 3.18 -5.54
C ASP A 6 1.33 4.46 -5.94
N SER A 7 0.27 4.32 -6.74
CA SER A 7 -0.51 5.47 -7.21
C SER A 7 -1.82 5.69 -6.45
N THR A 8 -2.33 4.68 -5.77
CA THR A 8 -3.66 4.72 -5.12
C THR A 8 -3.70 3.96 -3.79
N TYR A 9 -2.61 3.98 -3.01
CA TYR A 9 -2.56 3.28 -1.72
C TYR A 9 -3.66 3.75 -0.74
N GLU A 10 -4.14 4.96 -0.88
CA GLU A 10 -5.31 5.45 -0.14
C GLU A 10 -6.58 4.64 -0.51
N ALA A 11 -6.77 4.29 -1.78
CA ALA A 11 -7.88 3.44 -2.20
C ALA A 11 -7.78 2.02 -1.63
N VAL A 12 -6.57 1.45 -1.56
CA VAL A 12 -6.33 0.16 -0.89
C VAL A 12 -6.70 0.23 0.59
N THR A 13 -6.36 1.32 1.27
CA THR A 13 -6.72 1.55 2.67
C THR A 13 -8.23 1.52 2.88
N ARG A 14 -9.02 2.14 1.99
CA ARG A 14 -10.50 2.09 2.04
C ARG A 14 -11.03 0.66 1.90
N ILE A 15 -10.42 -0.15 1.04
CA ILE A 15 -10.80 -1.56 0.88
C ILE A 15 -10.46 -2.35 2.15
N ILE A 16 -9.30 -2.12 2.75
CA ILE A 16 -8.89 -2.78 4.00
C ILE A 16 -9.85 -2.42 5.14
N MET A 17 -10.27 -1.16 5.26
CA MET A 17 -11.23 -0.74 6.29
C MET A 17 -12.59 -1.44 6.19
N GLN A 18 -12.98 -1.90 5.01
CA GLN A 18 -14.24 -2.64 4.80
C GLN A 18 -14.12 -4.13 5.15
N GLN A 19 -12.91 -4.63 5.36
CA GLN A 19 -12.69 -6.02 5.74
C GLN A 19 -13.05 -6.26 7.21
N ARG A 20 -13.27 -7.51 7.56
CA ARG A 20 -13.52 -7.90 8.96
C ARG A 20 -12.39 -7.39 9.85
N ASN A 21 -12.73 -6.64 10.89
CA ASN A 21 -11.80 -5.98 11.83
C ASN A 21 -10.84 -4.96 11.17
N GLY A 22 -11.09 -4.52 9.95
CA GLY A 22 -10.17 -3.63 9.23
C GLY A 22 -8.78 -4.25 8.97
N LEU A 23 -8.72 -5.57 8.83
CA LEU A 23 -7.49 -6.34 8.72
C LEU A 23 -7.37 -6.99 7.33
N ALA A 24 -6.19 -6.89 6.75
CA ALA A 24 -5.76 -7.64 5.58
C ALA A 24 -4.38 -8.27 5.81
N TYR A 25 -3.92 -9.09 4.87
CA TYR A 25 -2.60 -9.70 4.94
C TYR A 25 -1.80 -9.47 3.65
N ALA A 26 -0.53 -9.12 3.79
CA ALA A 26 0.43 -9.18 2.70
C ALA A 26 1.10 -10.55 2.72
N VAL A 27 0.88 -11.34 1.68
CA VAL A 27 1.40 -12.70 1.58
C VAL A 27 2.55 -12.73 0.60
N PHE A 28 3.63 -13.38 1.02
CA PHE A 28 4.84 -13.58 0.24
C PHE A 28 5.31 -15.03 0.39
N ASP A 29 6.12 -15.47 -0.56
CA ASP A 29 6.85 -16.73 -0.45
C ASP A 29 8.36 -16.47 -0.28
N LYS A 30 9.17 -17.53 -0.29
CA LYS A 30 10.61 -17.46 -0.10
C LYS A 30 11.30 -16.48 -1.07
N LYS A 31 10.74 -16.24 -2.25
CA LYS A 31 11.28 -15.29 -3.23
C LYS A 31 11.35 -13.83 -2.75
N LEU A 32 10.72 -13.51 -1.61
CA LEU A 32 10.95 -12.24 -0.93
C LEU A 32 12.43 -12.07 -0.53
N ASP A 33 13.11 -13.16 -0.25
CA ASP A 33 14.54 -13.15 0.16
C ASP A 33 15.47 -12.71 -0.98
N ASP A 34 15.00 -12.72 -2.23
CA ASP A 34 15.72 -12.18 -3.39
C ASP A 34 15.80 -10.65 -3.38
N VAL A 35 14.94 -9.98 -2.60
CA VAL A 35 14.95 -8.53 -2.44
C VAL A 35 15.97 -8.13 -1.38
N HIS A 36 17.07 -7.51 -1.80
CA HIS A 36 18.11 -7.07 -0.88
C HIS A 36 17.56 -6.14 0.21
N ASN A 37 17.88 -6.43 1.47
CA ASN A 37 17.45 -5.64 2.64
C ASN A 37 15.91 -5.47 2.78
N TRP A 38 15.10 -6.40 2.28
CA TRP A 38 13.65 -6.32 2.40
C TRP A 38 13.18 -6.11 3.85
N ASN A 39 13.87 -6.73 4.83
CA ASN A 39 13.56 -6.62 6.25
C ASN A 39 13.76 -5.19 6.81
N ALA A 40 14.62 -4.38 6.21
CA ALA A 40 14.78 -2.98 6.59
C ALA A 40 13.65 -2.09 6.10
N THR A 41 12.93 -2.52 5.05
CA THR A 41 11.78 -1.79 4.48
C THR A 41 10.46 -2.17 5.14
N VAL A 42 10.36 -3.39 5.68
CA VAL A 42 9.18 -3.84 6.45
C VAL A 42 9.26 -3.24 7.87
N ARG A 43 8.75 -2.03 8.02
CA ARG A 43 8.81 -1.25 9.27
C ARG A 43 7.72 -1.70 10.25
N THR A 44 7.78 -2.95 10.69
CA THR A 44 6.87 -3.49 11.71
C THR A 44 7.65 -4.21 12.80
N ARG A 45 7.09 -4.20 14.02
CA ARG A 45 7.57 -5.02 15.14
C ARG A 45 6.81 -6.35 15.25
N VAL A 46 5.76 -6.51 14.44
CA VAL A 46 4.96 -7.74 14.40
C VAL A 46 5.66 -8.71 13.45
N PRO A 47 6.09 -9.88 13.92
CA PRO A 47 6.68 -10.89 13.04
C PRO A 47 5.60 -11.40 12.08
N PRO A 48 6.00 -11.90 10.90
CA PRO A 48 5.06 -12.57 10.01
C PRO A 48 4.55 -13.86 10.64
N LEU A 49 3.35 -14.27 10.24
CA LEU A 49 2.96 -15.66 10.31
C LEU A 49 3.77 -16.40 9.24
N GLU A 50 4.29 -17.58 9.56
CA GLU A 50 5.11 -18.34 8.64
C GLU A 50 4.68 -19.81 8.60
N SER A 51 4.62 -20.42 7.42
CA SER A 51 4.31 -21.82 7.23
C SER A 51 4.96 -22.38 5.97
N ASN A 52 5.11 -23.69 5.92
CA ASN A 52 5.56 -24.40 4.73
C ASN A 52 4.42 -24.77 3.78
N THR A 53 3.16 -24.60 4.21
CA THR A 53 1.97 -24.82 3.37
C THR A 53 1.08 -23.57 3.40
N LEU A 54 0.34 -23.35 2.32
CA LEU A 54 -0.62 -22.26 2.25
C LEU A 54 -1.85 -22.54 3.12
N GLU A 55 -2.23 -23.81 3.27
CA GLU A 55 -3.32 -24.25 4.12
C GLU A 55 -3.07 -23.89 5.58
N ASP A 56 -1.92 -24.26 6.12
CA ASP A 56 -1.54 -23.91 7.51
C ASP A 56 -1.40 -22.41 7.69
N LEU A 57 -0.94 -21.70 6.66
CA LEU A 57 -0.88 -20.25 6.71
C LEU A 57 -2.28 -19.61 6.79
N ALA A 58 -3.25 -20.15 6.04
CA ALA A 58 -4.65 -19.71 6.11
C ALA A 58 -5.26 -19.95 7.50
N GLU A 59 -4.98 -21.08 8.11
CA GLU A 59 -5.41 -21.39 9.48
C GLU A 59 -4.83 -20.39 10.50
N GLN A 60 -3.53 -20.08 10.40
CA GLN A 60 -2.88 -19.08 11.24
C GLN A 60 -3.49 -17.67 11.05
N MET A 61 -3.83 -17.30 9.82
CA MET A 61 -4.52 -16.05 9.49
C MET A 61 -6.00 -16.04 9.95
N LYS A 62 -6.58 -17.20 10.26
CA LYS A 62 -8.00 -17.39 10.63
C LYS A 62 -8.95 -16.90 9.53
N ILE A 63 -8.63 -17.22 8.29
CA ILE A 63 -9.43 -16.93 7.10
C ILE A 63 -9.92 -18.23 6.46
N ASP A 64 -10.88 -18.12 5.52
CA ASP A 64 -11.34 -19.27 4.74
C ASP A 64 -10.20 -19.80 3.88
N SER A 65 -9.80 -21.06 4.14
CA SER A 65 -8.67 -21.69 3.48
C SER A 65 -8.97 -21.94 1.99
N ALA A 66 -10.18 -22.35 1.65
CA ALA A 66 -10.54 -22.65 0.27
C ALA A 66 -10.53 -21.39 -0.60
N GLU A 67 -11.12 -20.28 -0.10
CA GLU A 67 -11.10 -19.00 -0.79
C GLU A 67 -9.70 -18.42 -0.92
N PHE A 68 -8.88 -18.58 0.11
CA PHE A 68 -7.48 -18.14 0.07
C PHE A 68 -6.67 -18.91 -0.97
N LEU A 69 -6.77 -20.24 -0.98
CA LEU A 69 -6.07 -21.08 -1.95
C LEU A 69 -6.52 -20.80 -3.38
N ASN A 70 -7.82 -20.60 -3.61
CA ASN A 70 -8.33 -20.17 -4.90
C ASN A 70 -7.72 -18.84 -5.34
N THR A 71 -7.69 -17.85 -4.44
CA THR A 71 -7.09 -16.54 -4.71
C THR A 71 -5.61 -16.64 -5.11
N VAL A 72 -4.83 -17.46 -4.39
CA VAL A 72 -3.41 -17.69 -4.72
C VAL A 72 -3.27 -18.43 -6.05
N THR A 73 -4.12 -19.41 -6.31
CA THR A 73 -4.14 -20.18 -7.57
C THR A 73 -4.44 -19.27 -8.75
N ASP A 74 -5.48 -18.43 -8.65
CA ASP A 74 -5.85 -17.47 -9.69
C ASP A 74 -4.72 -16.47 -9.95
N PHE A 75 -4.08 -15.97 -8.89
CA PHE A 75 -2.92 -15.10 -9.03
C PHE A 75 -1.76 -15.81 -9.72
N ASN A 76 -1.44 -17.03 -9.33
CA ASN A 76 -0.35 -17.81 -9.91
C ASN A 76 -0.60 -18.12 -11.39
N ASN A 77 -1.84 -18.48 -11.75
CA ASN A 77 -2.23 -18.72 -13.14
C ASN A 77 -2.19 -17.44 -14.01
N ALA A 78 -2.39 -16.29 -13.40
CA ALA A 78 -2.32 -15.00 -14.07
C ALA A 78 -0.89 -14.46 -14.24
N CYS A 79 0.10 -15.07 -13.55
CA CYS A 79 1.50 -14.68 -13.69
C CYS A 79 2.07 -15.15 -15.03
N PRO A 80 2.89 -14.33 -15.71
CA PRO A 80 3.59 -14.75 -16.92
C PRO A 80 4.69 -15.78 -16.61
N GLU A 81 5.15 -16.50 -17.61
CA GLU A 81 6.38 -17.27 -17.51
C GLU A 81 7.57 -16.31 -17.27
N VAL A 82 8.38 -16.63 -16.25
CA VAL A 82 9.53 -15.79 -15.88
C VAL A 82 10.79 -16.39 -16.51
N ASN A 83 11.32 -15.69 -17.50
CA ASN A 83 12.55 -16.08 -18.23
C ASN A 83 13.70 -15.08 -18.02
N THR A 84 13.57 -14.14 -17.07
CA THR A 84 14.56 -13.09 -16.83
C THR A 84 15.03 -13.11 -15.38
N ASP A 85 16.25 -12.64 -15.16
CA ASP A 85 16.76 -12.41 -13.82
C ASP A 85 15.92 -11.34 -13.12
N PHE A 86 15.64 -11.58 -11.83
CA PHE A 86 14.86 -10.66 -11.02
C PHE A 86 15.73 -9.49 -10.52
N ASP A 87 15.33 -8.28 -10.88
CA ASP A 87 15.86 -7.04 -10.30
C ASP A 87 14.71 -6.21 -9.71
N PRO A 88 14.65 -6.02 -8.37
CA PRO A 88 13.57 -5.25 -7.75
C PRO A 88 13.64 -3.74 -8.05
N LEU A 89 14.75 -3.24 -8.59
CA LEU A 89 14.96 -1.82 -8.90
C LEU A 89 14.56 -1.46 -10.33
N ILE A 90 14.42 -2.45 -11.21
CA ILE A 90 14.10 -2.24 -12.62
C ILE A 90 12.71 -2.79 -12.93
N PRO A 91 11.73 -1.96 -13.34
CA PRO A 91 10.44 -2.44 -13.81
C PRO A 91 10.61 -3.42 -14.99
N ASP A 92 10.24 -4.68 -14.78
CA ASP A 92 10.44 -5.77 -15.72
C ASP A 92 9.32 -5.96 -16.75
N GLY A 93 8.16 -5.27 -16.54
CA GLY A 93 6.98 -5.42 -17.40
C GLY A 93 6.23 -6.75 -17.22
N LEU A 94 6.70 -7.65 -16.37
CA LEU A 94 6.04 -8.92 -16.08
C LEU A 94 4.76 -8.65 -15.27
N ARG A 95 3.65 -8.56 -15.95
CA ARG A 95 2.32 -8.24 -15.39
C ARG A 95 1.46 -9.50 -15.27
N THR A 96 0.51 -9.50 -14.35
CA THR A 96 -0.57 -10.50 -14.37
C THR A 96 -1.60 -10.15 -15.44
N GLU A 97 -2.29 -11.17 -15.96
CA GLU A 97 -3.38 -11.00 -16.92
C GLU A 97 -4.63 -11.78 -16.46
N GLY A 98 -5.81 -11.19 -16.71
CA GLY A 98 -7.08 -11.83 -16.40
C GLY A 98 -7.62 -11.64 -14.99
N LEU A 99 -6.92 -10.93 -14.11
CA LEU A 99 -7.43 -10.58 -12.79
C LEU A 99 -8.26 -9.29 -12.84
N THR A 100 -9.18 -9.13 -11.90
CA THR A 100 -9.93 -7.87 -11.73
C THR A 100 -9.01 -6.67 -11.55
N ILE A 101 -7.90 -6.86 -10.82
CA ILE A 101 -6.83 -5.88 -10.65
C ILE A 101 -5.52 -6.58 -11.01
N ASN A 102 -4.94 -6.22 -12.12
CA ASN A 102 -3.68 -6.78 -12.56
C ASN A 102 -2.49 -6.08 -11.90
N LYS A 103 -1.48 -6.87 -11.55
CA LYS A 103 -0.15 -6.41 -11.15
C LYS A 103 0.62 -5.96 -12.39
N SER A 104 1.33 -4.85 -12.33
CA SER A 104 1.99 -4.26 -13.51
C SER A 104 3.42 -4.74 -13.75
N HIS A 105 4.13 -5.14 -12.71
CA HIS A 105 5.53 -5.57 -12.74
C HIS A 105 5.78 -6.64 -11.70
N TRP A 106 6.89 -7.37 -11.84
CA TRP A 106 7.38 -8.35 -10.89
C TRP A 106 6.31 -9.38 -10.47
N SER A 107 5.51 -9.83 -11.45
CA SER A 107 4.48 -10.83 -11.20
C SER A 107 5.11 -12.22 -11.17
N ARG A 108 5.41 -12.66 -9.96
CA ARG A 108 6.02 -13.96 -9.67
C ARG A 108 5.01 -14.83 -8.91
N PRO A 109 4.80 -16.08 -9.31
CA PRO A 109 3.89 -17.00 -8.60
C PRO A 109 4.28 -17.16 -7.14
N ILE A 110 3.31 -17.28 -6.26
CA ILE A 110 3.51 -17.64 -4.84
C ILE A 110 3.52 -19.16 -4.73
N SER A 111 4.70 -19.78 -4.75
CA SER A 111 4.83 -21.23 -4.91
C SER A 111 5.96 -21.89 -4.11
N THR A 112 6.84 -21.08 -3.50
CA THR A 112 8.06 -21.61 -2.86
C THR A 112 8.03 -21.34 -1.35
N PRO A 113 7.95 -22.38 -0.49
CA PRO A 113 7.98 -22.18 0.95
C PRO A 113 9.37 -21.73 1.45
N PRO A 114 9.47 -21.11 2.64
CA PRO A 114 8.33 -20.79 3.51
C PRO A 114 7.46 -19.66 2.97
N PHE A 115 6.15 -19.76 3.23
CA PHE A 115 5.17 -18.72 2.98
C PHE A 115 5.05 -17.83 4.20
N ARG A 116 4.97 -16.50 3.99
CA ARG A 116 4.93 -15.51 5.05
C ARG A 116 3.74 -14.56 4.86
N ALA A 117 3.05 -14.23 5.95
CA ALA A 117 1.94 -13.28 5.94
C ALA A 117 2.12 -12.22 7.03
N TRP A 118 2.15 -10.94 6.62
CA TRP A 118 2.13 -9.82 7.56
C TRP A 118 0.72 -9.25 7.67
N PRO A 119 0.21 -9.06 8.91
CA PRO A 119 -1.04 -8.34 9.11
C PRO A 119 -0.88 -6.87 8.73
N ILE A 120 -1.84 -6.35 7.99
CA ILE A 120 -1.90 -4.95 7.57
C ILE A 120 -3.19 -4.34 8.09
N ILE A 121 -3.08 -3.19 8.72
CA ILE A 121 -4.18 -2.35 9.17
C ILE A 121 -4.02 -0.94 8.60
N CYS A 122 -5.13 -0.20 8.57
CA CYS A 122 -5.09 1.20 8.22
C CYS A 122 -4.48 2.03 9.35
N SER A 123 -3.71 3.03 8.99
CA SER A 123 -3.14 4.00 9.92
C SER A 123 -3.32 5.41 9.39
N ASN A 124 -3.38 6.40 10.27
CA ASN A 124 -3.37 7.81 9.91
C ASN A 124 -1.92 8.23 9.68
N CYS A 125 -1.63 8.69 8.48
CA CYS A 125 -0.32 9.22 8.12
C CYS A 125 -0.43 10.69 7.68
N PHE A 126 -1.48 10.99 6.92
CA PHE A 126 -1.77 12.32 6.37
C PHE A 126 -3.22 12.70 6.63
N THR A 127 -3.50 13.99 6.62
CA THR A 127 -4.85 14.53 6.79
C THR A 127 -5.37 15.10 5.48
N PHE A 128 -6.70 15.04 5.29
CA PHE A 128 -7.39 15.79 4.24
C PHE A 128 -8.01 17.02 4.86
N GLY A 129 -7.90 18.15 4.14
CA GLY A 129 -8.27 19.42 4.69
C GLY A 129 -7.24 19.95 5.68
N GLY A 130 -7.50 21.13 6.24
CA GLY A 130 -6.59 21.81 7.16
C GLY A 130 -6.96 23.27 7.31
N LEU A 131 -5.98 24.10 7.64
CA LEU A 131 -6.15 25.53 7.78
C LEU A 131 -6.38 26.17 6.42
N LYS A 132 -7.35 27.08 6.36
CA LYS A 132 -7.53 27.94 5.18
C LYS A 132 -6.45 29.01 5.19
N ILE A 133 -5.77 29.18 4.06
CA ILE A 133 -4.71 30.18 3.88
C ILE A 133 -5.00 31.06 2.66
N ASP A 134 -4.40 32.22 2.62
CA ASP A 134 -4.35 33.08 1.44
C ASP A 134 -3.09 32.82 0.60
N GLU A 135 -2.91 33.57 -0.47
CA GLU A 135 -1.75 33.49 -1.39
C GLU A 135 -0.39 33.82 -0.75
N ASN A 136 -0.41 34.44 0.45
CA ASN A 136 0.78 34.75 1.23
C ASN A 136 0.98 33.78 2.40
N ALA A 137 0.33 32.60 2.37
CA ALA A 137 0.36 31.59 3.40
C ALA A 137 -0.17 32.03 4.78
N ARG A 138 -0.91 33.15 4.87
CA ARG A 138 -1.51 33.64 6.11
C ARG A 138 -2.79 32.89 6.41
N VAL A 139 -2.96 32.46 7.65
CA VAL A 139 -4.14 31.70 8.08
C VAL A 139 -5.35 32.60 8.16
N ILE A 140 -6.49 32.16 7.64
CA ILE A 140 -7.77 32.83 7.61
C ILE A 140 -8.71 32.18 8.64
N ASN A 141 -9.36 32.98 9.48
CA ASN A 141 -10.35 32.52 10.46
C ASN A 141 -11.69 32.12 9.81
N THR A 142 -12.65 31.71 10.61
CA THR A 142 -13.99 31.30 10.14
C THR A 142 -14.84 32.45 9.63
N GLU A 143 -14.54 33.69 10.04
CA GLU A 143 -15.20 34.92 9.60
C GLU A 143 -14.62 35.43 8.27
N GLY A 144 -13.47 34.89 7.83
CA GLY A 144 -12.80 35.27 6.60
C GLY A 144 -11.65 36.26 6.79
N ASP A 145 -11.30 36.61 8.03
CA ASP A 145 -10.24 37.53 8.37
C ASP A 145 -8.89 36.80 8.55
N ILE A 146 -7.81 37.53 8.26
CA ILE A 146 -6.45 37.06 8.49
C ILE A 146 -6.15 37.05 9.99
N ILE A 147 -5.60 35.92 10.49
CA ILE A 147 -5.07 35.85 11.84
C ILE A 147 -3.66 36.44 11.82
N PRO A 148 -3.43 37.62 12.46
CA PRO A 148 -2.12 38.29 12.41
C PRO A 148 -1.00 37.43 12.98
N GLY A 149 0.10 37.29 12.25
CA GLY A 149 1.28 36.56 12.68
C GLY A 149 1.17 35.02 12.57
N LEU A 150 0.02 34.49 12.11
CA LEU A 150 -0.14 33.05 11.91
C LEU A 150 -0.03 32.68 10.43
N TYR A 151 0.89 31.76 10.13
CA TYR A 151 1.13 31.23 8.78
C TYR A 151 1.05 29.72 8.79
N ALA A 152 0.68 29.13 7.66
CA ALA A 152 0.67 27.68 7.49
C ALA A 152 1.12 27.31 6.08
N ALA A 153 1.90 26.23 5.99
CA ALA A 153 2.37 25.66 4.73
C ALA A 153 2.41 24.12 4.81
N GLY A 154 2.48 23.45 3.68
CA GLY A 154 2.50 22.01 3.61
C GLY A 154 1.12 21.39 3.86
N GLU A 155 1.10 20.18 4.42
CA GLU A 155 -0.13 19.41 4.61
C GLU A 155 -1.15 20.11 5.52
N VAL A 156 -0.69 20.83 6.54
CA VAL A 156 -1.56 21.55 7.49
C VAL A 156 -2.37 22.67 6.82
N ALA A 157 -1.93 23.15 5.66
CA ALA A 157 -2.62 24.22 4.91
C ALA A 157 -3.91 23.76 4.20
N GLY A 158 -4.25 22.47 4.23
CA GLY A 158 -5.56 21.98 3.77
C GLY A 158 -5.89 22.19 2.31
N ILE A 159 -4.90 22.22 1.43
CA ILE A 159 -5.07 22.48 -0.02
C ILE A 159 -5.85 21.32 -0.69
N TYR A 160 -5.76 20.12 -0.16
CA TYR A 160 -6.42 18.92 -0.65
C TYR A 160 -7.44 18.42 0.38
N TYR A 161 -8.65 18.18 -0.03
CA TYR A 161 -9.72 17.79 0.89
C TYR A 161 -10.60 16.64 0.37
N ARG A 162 -10.47 16.24 -0.89
CA ARG A 162 -11.35 15.23 -1.49
C ARG A 162 -10.67 13.89 -1.70
N THR A 163 -9.48 13.88 -2.24
CA THR A 163 -8.69 12.69 -2.52
C THR A 163 -7.22 12.97 -2.28
N TYR A 164 -6.49 11.98 -1.82
CA TYR A 164 -5.04 12.08 -1.67
C TYR A 164 -4.37 11.95 -3.05
N THR A 165 -3.54 12.90 -3.38
CA THR A 165 -2.90 13.00 -4.70
C THR A 165 -1.48 12.42 -4.74
N GLY A 166 -1.04 11.77 -3.65
CA GLY A 166 0.30 11.21 -3.50
C GLY A 166 1.27 12.14 -2.77
N ALA A 167 2.50 11.67 -2.52
CA ALA A 167 3.52 12.38 -1.74
C ALA A 167 3.85 13.79 -2.27
N THR A 168 3.62 14.06 -3.56
CA THR A 168 3.81 15.37 -4.20
C THR A 168 2.85 16.45 -3.69
N SER A 169 1.70 16.08 -3.12
CA SER A 169 0.75 17.02 -2.55
C SER A 169 1.34 17.79 -1.35
N VAL A 170 2.13 17.09 -0.53
CA VAL A 170 2.81 17.68 0.63
C VAL A 170 3.86 18.70 0.17
N MET A 171 4.65 18.34 -0.83
CA MET A 171 5.67 19.27 -1.40
C MET A 171 5.02 20.48 -2.03
N ARG A 172 3.94 20.34 -2.79
CA ARG A 172 3.24 21.47 -3.39
C ARG A 172 2.71 22.43 -2.31
N GLY A 173 2.11 21.90 -1.24
CA GLY A 173 1.65 22.73 -0.13
C GLY A 173 2.76 23.45 0.65
N ALA A 174 4.02 23.03 0.48
CA ALA A 174 5.18 23.64 1.11
C ALA A 174 5.80 24.77 0.26
N VAL A 175 5.54 24.82 -1.06
CA VAL A 175 6.14 25.77 -2.01
C VAL A 175 5.13 26.71 -2.68
N THR A 176 3.86 26.60 -2.41
CA THR A 176 2.82 27.53 -2.85
C THR A 176 2.57 28.57 -1.81
#